data_7dddfe8de4204586506671d04da05b43
#
_entry.id   7dddfe8de4204586506671d04da05b43
#
_cell.length_a   1.000
_cell.length_b   1.000
_cell.length_c   1.000
_cell.angle_alpha   90.00
_cell.angle_beta   90.00
_cell.angle_gamma   90.00
#
_symmetry.space_group_name_H-M   'P 1'
#
loop_
_entity.id
_entity.type
_entity.pdbx_description
1 polymer ?
#
loop_
_entity_poly.entity_id
_entity_poly.type
_entity_poly.pdbx_seq_one_letter_code
_entity_poly.pdbx_strand_id
1 'polypeptide(L)'
;MXIGFGYXSHRFDGARPLVLGGVRIPXQPGLRGHSDGDAIAXAVTXALLGAAALGDIGRYFPPSEARWKDADSMELLARAVELIGESNFRVCNLDVTVITEQPKIAPNXQEMXARLSEVLGTAPDAISVKGKTNEGMGWIGSGEGMAVHAVALLEREGGDDARRVX
;
A
#
# COMPACT_ATOMS: atom_id res chain seq x y z
N MET A 1 11.90 -4.56 -16.11
CA MET A 1 10.61 -4.14 -15.57
C MET A 1 9.90 -5.27 -14.83
N UNK A 2 9.25 -5.01 -13.60
CA UNK A 2 8.67 -5.98 -12.92
C UNK A 2 7.46 -5.48 -12.45
N ILE A 3 6.38 -6.07 -12.67
CA ILE A 3 5.07 -5.63 -12.20
C ILE A 3 4.66 -6.42 -10.97
N GLY A 4 4.02 -5.76 -10.00
CA GLY A 4 3.55 -6.42 -8.80
C GLY A 4 2.15 -5.97 -8.45
N PHE A 5 1.38 -6.88 -7.83
CA PHE A 5 0.02 -6.61 -7.42
C PHE A 5 -0.08 -6.83 -5.91
N GLY A 6 -0.77 -5.94 -5.23
CA GLY A 6 -0.99 -6.04 -3.79
C GLY A 6 -2.46 -5.92 -3.45
N TYR A 7 -2.84 -6.52 -2.38
CA TYR A 7 -4.23 -6.53 -1.94
C TYR A 7 -4.28 -6.49 -0.41
N UNK A 8 -5.14 -5.73 0.26
CA UNK A 8 -5.35 -5.69 1.53
C UNK A 8 -6.73 -5.59 1.74
N SER A 9 -7.21 -6.06 2.73
CA SER A 9 -8.59 -5.76 3.19
C SER A 9 -8.59 -5.77 4.71
N HIS A 10 -9.42 -4.91 5.27
CA HIS A 10 -9.53 -4.80 6.72
C HIS A 10 -10.97 -4.50 7.09
N ARG A 11 -11.39 -5.04 8.24
CA ARG A 11 -12.67 -4.72 8.86
C ARG A 11 -12.58 -3.36 9.53
N PHE A 12 -13.66 -2.57 9.49
CA PHE A 12 -13.70 -1.32 10.24
C PHE A 12 -13.70 -1.59 11.74
N ASP A 13 -13.03 -0.72 12.47
CA ASP A 13 -12.90 -0.80 13.92
C ASP A 13 -12.98 0.62 14.48
N GLY A 14 -14.11 0.96 15.07
CA GLY A 14 -14.34 2.33 15.53
C GLY A 14 -13.43 2.80 16.64
N ALA A 15 -12.71 1.88 17.30
CA ALA A 15 -11.80 2.27 18.38
C ALA A 15 -10.48 2.83 17.90
N ARG A 16 -10.23 2.81 16.60
CA ARG A 16 -8.95 3.25 16.04
C ARG A 16 -9.14 4.41 15.10
N PRO A 17 -8.13 5.27 14.96
CA PRO A 17 -8.20 6.29 13.91
C PRO A 17 -8.06 5.64 12.52
N LEU A 18 -8.64 6.26 11.52
CA LEU A 18 -8.48 5.80 10.14
C LEU A 18 -7.24 6.45 9.54
N VAL A 19 -6.32 5.60 9.07
CA VAL A 19 -5.11 6.04 8.38
C VAL A 19 -5.07 5.33 7.03
N LEU A 20 -4.94 6.09 5.96
CA LEU A 20 -4.83 5.54 4.61
C LEU A 20 -3.74 6.28 3.85
N GLY A 21 -2.77 5.54 3.34
CA GLY A 21 -1.65 6.14 2.63
C GLY A 21 -0.88 7.12 3.48
N GLY A 22 -0.81 6.84 4.78
CA GLY A 22 -0.12 7.70 5.71
C GLY A 22 -0.89 8.94 6.10
N VAL A 23 -2.16 9.06 5.68
CA VAL A 23 -2.97 10.24 5.95
C VAL A 23 -4.07 9.89 6.93
N ARG A 24 -4.15 10.64 8.02
CA ARG A 24 -5.20 10.45 9.00
C ARG A 24 -6.48 11.12 8.51
N ILE A 25 -7.59 10.37 8.49
CA ILE A 25 -8.87 10.87 8.01
C ILE A 25 -9.82 10.94 9.19
N PRO A 26 -10.11 12.18 9.66
CA PRO A 26 -10.95 12.30 10.86
C PRO A 26 -12.40 11.89 10.59
N UNK A 27 -12.86 11.35 11.68
CA UNK A 27 -14.14 11.12 11.65
C UNK A 27 -14.56 9.92 11.01
N GLN A 28 -13.85 9.19 10.94
CA GLN A 28 -14.16 7.91 10.27
C GLN A 28 -13.70 6.76 11.16
N PRO A 29 -14.37 5.61 11.13
CA PRO A 29 -13.85 4.46 11.87
C PRO A 29 -12.53 4.02 11.22
N GLY A 30 -11.59 3.59 12.06
CA GLY A 30 -10.34 3.05 11.57
C GLY A 30 -10.48 1.62 11.10
N LEU A 31 -9.35 1.01 10.81
CA LEU A 31 -9.31 -0.35 10.29
C LEU A 31 -8.57 -1.26 11.27
N ARG A 32 -9.11 -2.47 11.44
CA ARG A 32 -8.48 -3.47 12.30
C ARG A 32 -7.31 -4.10 11.56
N GLY A 33 -6.16 -4.17 12.22
CA GLY A 33 -4.99 -4.80 11.64
C GLY A 33 -3.90 -4.92 12.68
N HIS A 34 -2.87 -5.71 12.36
CA HIS A 34 -1.76 -5.92 13.29
C HIS A 34 -0.97 -4.63 13.53
N SER A 35 -0.71 -3.88 12.46
CA SER A 35 -0.08 -2.57 12.59
C SER A 35 -1.18 -1.51 12.74
N ASP A 36 -1.05 -0.37 12.08
CA ASP A 36 -2.04 0.71 12.21
C ASP A 36 -3.26 0.53 11.32
N GLY A 37 -3.30 -0.55 10.53
CA GLY A 37 -4.43 -0.83 9.67
C GLY A 37 -4.47 -0.06 8.37
N ASP A 38 -3.38 0.62 8.00
CA ASP A 38 -3.33 1.39 6.76
C ASP A 38 -3.37 0.44 5.57
N ALA A 39 -4.54 0.27 4.99
CA ALA A 39 -4.74 -0.70 3.92
C ALA A 39 -4.01 -0.30 2.64
N ILE A 40 -3.84 0.98 2.40
CA ILE A 40 -3.07 1.41 1.23
C ILE A 40 -1.61 1.03 1.40
N ALA A 41 -1.01 1.41 2.52
CA ALA A 41 0.39 1.08 2.74
C ALA A 41 0.64 -0.42 2.71
N UNK A 42 -0.22 -1.18 3.07
CA UNK A 42 -0.12 -2.47 3.09
C UNK A 42 -0.16 -3.08 1.84
N ALA A 43 -1.18 -2.63 1.00
CA ALA A 43 -1.27 -3.18 -0.36
C ALA A 43 -0.07 -2.79 -1.21
N VAL A 44 0.39 -1.56 -1.07
CA VAL A 44 1.57 -1.12 -1.81
C VAL A 44 2.78 -1.96 -1.41
N THR A 45 2.96 -2.20 -0.14
CA THR A 45 4.07 -3.05 0.32
C THR A 45 4.03 -4.43 -0.34
N UNK A 46 2.90 -4.98 -0.49
CA UNK A 46 2.70 -6.07 -1.01
C UNK A 46 3.04 -6.09 -2.29
N ALA A 47 2.68 -5.10 -3.11
CA ALA A 47 2.97 -5.02 -4.54
C ALA A 47 4.47 -4.90 -4.83
N LEU A 48 5.17 -4.10 -4.05
CA LEU A 48 6.60 -3.93 -4.25
C LEU A 48 7.36 -5.24 -4.06
N LEU A 49 7.04 -5.96 -3.00
CA LEU A 49 7.74 -7.21 -2.73
C LEU A 49 7.46 -8.23 -3.83
N GLY A 50 6.20 -8.28 -4.28
CA GLY A 50 5.85 -9.20 -5.36
C GLY A 50 6.54 -8.86 -6.67
N ALA A 51 6.60 -7.57 -7.00
CA ALA A 51 7.26 -7.14 -8.22
C ALA A 51 8.74 -7.53 -8.23
N ALA A 52 9.39 -7.48 -7.08
CA ALA A 52 10.81 -7.83 -6.96
C ALA A 52 11.03 -9.32 -6.71
N ALA A 53 9.95 -10.10 -6.69
CA ALA A 53 10.00 -11.55 -6.43
C ALA A 53 10.62 -11.88 -5.08
N LEU A 54 10.31 -11.06 -4.06
CA LEU A 54 10.84 -11.26 -2.71
C LEU A 54 9.90 -12.01 -1.79
N GLY A 55 8.69 -12.33 -2.25
CA GLY A 55 7.76 -13.08 -1.44
C GLY A 55 6.76 -12.19 -0.71
N ASP A 56 6.14 -12.73 0.31
CA ASP A 56 5.05 -12.02 0.95
C ASP A 56 5.53 -11.22 2.16
N ILE A 57 4.61 -10.38 2.63
CA ILE A 57 4.93 -9.41 3.67
C ILE A 57 5.29 -10.08 5.01
N GLY A 58 4.70 -11.25 5.29
CA GLY A 58 4.97 -11.95 6.54
C GLY A 58 6.39 -12.46 6.64
N ARG A 59 7.08 -12.64 5.53
CA ARG A 59 8.46 -13.05 5.53
C ARG A 59 9.38 -12.01 6.19
N TYR A 60 9.06 -10.74 5.98
CA TYR A 60 9.90 -9.65 6.47
C TYR A 60 9.35 -8.98 7.72
N PHE A 61 8.05 -9.07 7.94
CA PHE A 61 7.39 -8.43 9.06
C PHE A 61 6.50 -9.44 9.76
N PRO A 62 7.08 -10.50 10.34
CA PRO A 62 6.23 -11.54 10.91
C PRO A 62 5.41 -11.02 12.08
N PRO A 63 4.13 -11.41 12.15
CA PRO A 63 3.27 -10.95 13.27
C PRO A 63 3.77 -11.40 14.63
N SER A 64 4.63 -12.42 14.67
CA SER A 64 5.22 -12.87 15.93
C SER A 64 6.20 -11.87 16.53
N GLU A 65 6.72 -10.93 15.74
CA GLU A 65 7.65 -9.94 16.27
C GLU A 65 6.90 -8.74 16.82
N ALA A 66 7.13 -8.49 18.11
CA ALA A 66 6.41 -7.43 18.79
C ALA A 66 6.68 -6.04 18.21
N ARG A 67 7.83 -5.84 17.60
CA ARG A 67 8.18 -4.51 17.08
C ARG A 67 7.27 -4.07 15.96
N TRP A 68 6.59 -5.02 15.30
CA TRP A 68 5.68 -4.66 14.20
C TRP A 68 4.24 -4.47 14.66
N LYS A 69 3.95 -4.82 15.90
CA LYS A 69 2.61 -4.62 16.43
C LYS A 69 2.36 -3.13 16.61
N ASP A 70 1.24 -2.65 16.10
CA ASP A 70 0.87 -1.23 16.12
C ASP A 70 1.88 -0.33 15.42
N ALA A 71 2.74 -0.90 14.58
CA ALA A 71 3.72 -0.12 13.85
C ALA A 71 3.04 0.78 12.81
N ASP A 72 3.73 1.86 12.50
CA ASP A 72 3.31 2.74 11.40
C ASP A 72 3.53 2.00 10.10
N SER A 73 2.44 1.73 9.35
CA SER A 73 2.55 0.98 8.11
C SER A 73 3.41 1.69 7.07
N MET A 74 3.52 3.01 7.14
CA MET A 74 4.41 3.72 6.24
C MET A 74 5.88 3.40 6.55
N GLU A 75 6.21 3.06 7.80
CA GLU A 75 7.56 2.58 8.11
C GLU A 75 7.80 1.20 7.52
N LEU A 76 6.77 0.33 7.53
CA LEU A 76 6.90 -0.96 6.86
C LEU A 76 7.10 -0.78 5.37
N LEU A 77 6.37 0.17 4.78
CA LEU A 77 6.53 0.47 3.36
C LEU A 77 7.94 0.99 3.07
N ALA A 78 8.46 1.87 3.91
CA ALA A 78 9.82 2.39 3.73
C ALA A 78 10.84 1.25 3.77
N ARG A 79 10.63 0.28 4.66
CA ARG A 79 11.53 -0.88 4.70
C ARG A 79 11.43 -1.72 3.42
N ALA A 80 10.21 -1.87 2.87
CA ALA A 80 10.04 -2.59 1.62
C ALA A 80 10.77 -1.87 0.48
N VAL A 81 10.74 -0.54 0.48
CA VAL A 81 11.48 0.24 -0.51
C VAL A 81 12.98 -0.04 -0.41
N GLU A 82 13.50 -0.12 0.83
CA GLU A 82 14.91 -0.47 1.02
C GLU A 82 15.19 -1.87 0.49
N LEU A 83 14.29 -2.83 0.76
CA LEU A 83 14.50 -4.21 0.33
C LEU A 83 14.55 -4.34 -1.18
N ILE A 84 13.63 -3.66 -1.89
CA ILE A 84 13.68 -3.73 -3.35
C ILE A 84 14.92 -3.01 -3.88
N GLY A 85 15.37 -1.96 -3.20
CA GLY A 85 16.60 -1.27 -3.56
C GLY A 85 17.83 -2.15 -3.44
N GLU A 86 17.84 -3.04 -2.44
CA GLU A 86 18.94 -4.00 -2.28
C GLU A 86 19.03 -4.96 -3.46
N SER A 87 17.91 -5.15 -4.17
CA SER A 87 17.88 -5.96 -5.40
C SER A 87 18.01 -5.10 -6.65
N ASN A 88 18.40 -3.84 -6.49
CA ASN A 88 18.63 -2.88 -7.56
C ASN A 88 17.36 -2.47 -8.30
N PHE A 89 16.22 -2.50 -7.62
CA PHE A 89 14.97 -2.02 -8.21
C PHE A 89 14.58 -0.66 -7.65
N ARG A 90 13.88 0.10 -8.45
CA ARG A 90 13.22 1.32 -8.01
C ARG A 90 11.81 1.36 -8.56
N VAL A 91 10.96 2.16 -7.93
CA VAL A 91 9.56 2.26 -8.32
C VAL A 91 9.43 3.21 -9.50
N CYS A 92 8.84 2.71 -10.58
CA CYS A 92 8.55 3.50 -11.78
C CYS A 92 7.24 4.25 -11.62
N ASN A 93 6.16 3.51 -11.29
CA ASN A 93 4.87 4.12 -11.00
C ASN A 93 4.04 3.21 -10.11
N LEU A 94 2.97 3.79 -9.57
CA LEU A 94 2.07 3.09 -8.65
C LEU A 94 0.64 3.48 -8.96
N ASP A 95 -0.25 2.51 -8.97
CA ASP A 95 -1.68 2.73 -9.12
C ASP A 95 -2.41 2.02 -7.99
N VAL A 96 -3.24 2.76 -7.26
CA VAL A 96 -3.97 2.26 -6.10
C VAL A 96 -5.46 2.48 -6.30
N THR A 97 -6.26 1.46 -6.05
CA THR A 97 -7.71 1.57 -6.03
C THR A 97 -8.22 1.17 -4.65
N VAL A 98 -8.93 2.09 -4.00
CA VAL A 98 -9.55 1.83 -2.70
C VAL A 98 -11.03 1.56 -2.93
N ILE A 99 -11.50 0.39 -2.51
CA ILE A 99 -12.90 0.02 -2.68
C ILE A 99 -13.57 0.10 -1.32
N THR A 100 -14.45 1.09 -1.17
CA THR A 100 -15.15 1.33 0.09
C THR A 100 -16.38 2.18 -0.17
N GLU A 101 -17.43 1.98 0.64
CA GLU A 101 -18.59 2.85 0.54
C GLU A 101 -18.32 4.22 1.14
N GLN A 102 -17.64 4.23 2.28
CA GLN A 102 -17.21 5.44 2.98
C GLN A 102 -15.80 5.19 3.49
N PRO A 103 -14.99 6.20 3.65
CA PRO A 103 -15.20 7.61 3.25
C PRO A 103 -14.92 7.83 1.76
N LYS A 104 -15.27 9.01 1.25
CA LYS A 104 -14.81 9.43 -0.06
C LYS A 104 -13.30 9.59 -0.03
N ILE A 105 -12.65 9.10 -1.07
CA ILE A 105 -11.18 9.15 -1.12
C ILE A 105 -10.70 10.43 -1.79
N ALA A 106 -11.49 10.97 -2.72
CA ALA A 106 -11.07 12.10 -3.53
C ALA A 106 -10.55 13.30 -2.73
N PRO A 107 -11.17 13.70 -1.61
CA PRO A 107 -10.62 14.85 -0.87
C PRO A 107 -9.21 14.65 -0.35
N ASN A 108 -8.76 13.46 -0.20
CA ASN A 108 -7.45 13.15 0.36
C ASN A 108 -6.45 12.57 -0.63
N UNK A 109 -6.68 12.40 -1.81
CA UNK A 109 -5.91 11.88 -2.69
C UNK A 109 -4.67 12.52 -2.84
N GLN A 110 -4.73 13.91 -2.91
CA GLN A 110 -3.53 14.68 -3.12
C GLN A 110 -2.53 14.51 -1.97
N GLU A 111 -3.01 14.54 -0.76
CA GLU A 111 -2.13 14.37 0.39
C GLU A 111 -1.57 12.94 0.42
N MET A 112 -2.34 11.98 0.06
CA MET A 112 -1.86 10.61 -0.04
C MET A 112 -0.75 10.46 -1.08
N UNK A 113 -0.86 10.98 -2.13
CA UNK A 113 -0.02 10.91 -3.01
C UNK A 113 1.20 11.41 -2.64
N ALA A 114 1.20 12.67 -2.00
CA ALA A 114 2.44 13.29 -1.52
C ALA A 114 3.17 12.39 -0.53
N ARG A 115 2.44 11.80 0.41
CA ARG A 115 3.08 10.92 1.39
C ARG A 115 3.68 9.69 0.73
N LEU A 116 2.96 9.09 -0.21
CA LEU A 116 3.49 7.92 -0.91
C LEU A 116 4.71 8.29 -1.76
N SER A 117 4.65 9.43 -2.44
CA SER A 117 5.79 9.92 -3.22
C SER A 117 7.03 10.04 -2.37
N GLU A 118 6.88 10.60 -1.20
CA GLU A 118 8.00 10.81 -0.29
C GLU A 118 8.65 9.48 0.10
N VAL A 119 7.83 8.49 0.46
CA VAL A 119 8.36 7.20 0.90
C VAL A 119 8.93 6.40 -0.25
N LEU A 120 8.25 6.42 -1.41
CA LEU A 120 8.68 5.61 -2.56
C LEU A 120 9.85 6.22 -3.32
N GLY A 121 10.11 7.51 -3.13
CA GLY A 121 11.13 8.19 -3.91
C GLY A 121 10.75 8.33 -5.37
N THR A 122 9.46 8.51 -5.63
CA THR A 122 8.89 8.54 -6.98
C THR A 122 8.07 9.82 -7.10
N ALA A 123 8.13 10.49 -8.24
CA ALA A 123 7.42 11.76 -8.40
C ALA A 123 5.92 11.57 -8.18
N PRO A 124 5.24 12.57 -7.59
CA PRO A 124 3.81 12.40 -7.31
C PRO A 124 2.96 12.15 -8.55
N ASP A 125 3.37 12.64 -9.72
CA ASP A 125 2.60 12.41 -10.93
C ASP A 125 2.75 10.99 -11.48
N ALA A 126 3.58 10.17 -10.87
CA ALA A 126 3.68 8.75 -11.19
C ALA A 126 2.86 7.88 -10.25
N ILE A 127 2.08 8.50 -9.37
CA ILE A 127 1.28 7.80 -8.38
C ILE A 127 -0.18 8.16 -8.54
N SER A 128 -1.04 7.16 -8.65
CA SER A 128 -2.48 7.35 -8.76
C SER A 128 -3.15 6.68 -7.57
N VAL A 129 -4.07 7.40 -6.93
CA VAL A 129 -4.93 6.83 -5.89
C VAL A 129 -6.36 7.21 -6.26
N LYS A 130 -7.23 6.21 -6.36
CA LYS A 130 -8.62 6.47 -6.71
C LYS A 130 -9.54 5.62 -5.84
N GLY A 131 -10.74 6.12 -5.65
CA GLY A 131 -11.75 5.45 -4.86
C GLY A 131 -12.86 4.90 -5.73
N LYS A 132 -13.47 3.84 -5.27
CA LYS A 132 -14.58 3.20 -5.95
C LYS A 132 -15.50 2.59 -4.90
N THR A 133 -16.80 2.75 -5.03
CA THR A 133 -17.72 1.99 -4.18
C THR A 133 -17.86 0.58 -4.74
N ASN A 134 -18.47 -0.29 -3.97
CA ASN A 134 -18.82 -1.63 -4.44
C ASN A 134 -20.29 -1.71 -4.84
N GLU A 135 -20.89 -0.58 -5.15
CA GLU A 135 -22.28 -0.47 -5.58
C GLU A 135 -23.26 -1.10 -4.59
N GLY A 136 -22.92 -0.99 -3.30
CA GLY A 136 -23.77 -1.50 -2.24
C GLY A 136 -23.74 -3.01 -2.07
N MET A 137 -22.86 -3.71 -2.79
CA MET A 137 -22.85 -5.17 -2.80
C MET A 137 -21.81 -5.75 -1.84
N GLY A 138 -22.17 -6.88 -1.24
CA GLY A 138 -21.25 -7.67 -0.45
C GLY A 138 -20.84 -6.99 0.85
N TRP A 139 -19.76 -7.50 1.41
CA TRP A 139 -19.32 -7.01 2.72
C TRP A 139 -18.77 -5.58 2.62
N ILE A 140 -18.22 -5.20 1.48
CA ILE A 140 -17.80 -3.82 1.29
C ILE A 140 -19.03 -2.93 1.20
N GLY A 141 -20.03 -3.37 0.41
CA GLY A 141 -21.24 -2.59 0.23
C GLY A 141 -22.05 -2.39 1.48
N SER A 142 -21.98 -3.35 2.42
CA SER A 142 -22.68 -3.23 3.69
C SER A 142 -21.90 -2.43 4.73
N GLY A 143 -20.68 -1.99 4.39
CA GLY A 143 -19.89 -1.18 5.31
C GLY A 143 -19.13 -1.96 6.34
N GLU A 144 -18.90 -3.25 6.10
CA GLU A 144 -18.18 -4.09 7.05
C GLU A 144 -16.68 -3.82 7.02
N GLY A 145 -16.15 -3.44 5.85
CA GLY A 145 -14.73 -3.16 5.71
C GLY A 145 -14.44 -2.55 4.36
N MET A 146 -13.17 -2.45 4.05
CA MET A 146 -12.72 -1.96 2.74
C MET A 146 -11.63 -2.85 2.19
N ALA A 147 -11.44 -2.76 0.88
CA ALA A 147 -10.39 -3.45 0.19
C ALA A 147 -9.57 -2.46 -0.62
N VAL A 148 -8.28 -2.74 -0.76
CA VAL A 148 -7.38 -1.91 -1.55
C VAL A 148 -6.60 -2.82 -2.49
N HIS A 149 -6.54 -2.40 -3.75
CA HIS A 149 -5.70 -3.04 -4.76
C HIS A 149 -4.58 -2.08 -5.14
N ALA A 150 -3.37 -2.58 -5.27
CA ALA A 150 -2.24 -1.77 -5.70
C ALA A 150 -1.50 -2.50 -6.81
N VAL A 151 -1.08 -1.74 -7.81
CA VAL A 151 -0.22 -2.27 -8.88
C VAL A 151 0.98 -1.37 -8.96
N ALA A 152 2.16 -1.96 -8.89
CA ALA A 152 3.41 -1.21 -8.97
C ALA A 152 4.24 -1.71 -10.13
N LEU A 153 4.89 -0.79 -10.81
CA LEU A 153 5.86 -1.14 -11.83
C LEU A 153 7.23 -0.73 -11.32
N LEU A 154 8.13 -1.69 -11.30
CA LEU A 154 9.52 -1.44 -10.93
C LEU A 154 10.39 -1.51 -12.16
N GLU A 155 11.52 -0.81 -12.10
CA GLU A 155 12.56 -1.01 -13.10
C GLU A 155 13.88 -1.17 -12.38
N ARG A 156 14.79 -1.86 -13.05
CA ARG A 156 16.08 -2.12 -12.46
C ARG A 156 16.97 -0.91 -12.63
N GLU A 157 17.73 -0.59 -11.61
CA GLU A 157 18.75 0.45 -11.73
C GLU A 157 19.73 0.05 -12.83
N GLY A 158 20.02 0.97 -13.72
CA GLY A 158 20.87 0.68 -14.87
C GLY A 158 20.14 0.02 -16.02
N GLY A 159 18.82 -0.15 -15.89
CA GLY A 159 17.99 -0.71 -16.95
C GLY A 159 17.90 -2.22 -16.90
N ASP A 160 16.94 -2.77 -17.64
CA ASP A 160 16.65 -4.19 -17.64
C ASP A 160 17.69 -5.02 -18.39
N ASP A 161 18.54 -4.36 -19.17
CA ASP A 161 19.58 -5.09 -19.94
C ASP A 161 20.55 -5.82 -19.04
N ALA A 162 20.72 -5.37 -17.80
CA ALA A 162 21.60 -6.04 -16.85
C ALA A 162 21.20 -7.49 -16.59
N ARG A 163 19.95 -7.85 -16.88
CA ARG A 163 19.45 -9.22 -16.67
C ARG A 163 19.69 -10.13 -17.87
N ARG A 164 20.13 -9.62 -18.99
CA ARG A 164 20.27 -10.38 -20.23
C ARG A 164 21.67 -10.91 -20.38
N VAL A 165 22.16 -11.60 -19.37
CA VAL A 165 23.48 -12.21 -19.44
C VAL A 165 23.27 -13.70 -19.38
N UNK A 166 23.66 -13.93 -20.30
CA UNK A 166 23.39 -15.23 -20.29
C UNK A 166 23.74 -16.09 -20.51
#